data_b1cb0c849473ad14cf707ed95c816967
#
_entry.id   b1cb0c849473ad14cf707ed95c816967
#
_cell.length_a   1.000
_cell.length_b   1.000
_cell.length_c   1.000
_cell.angle_alpha   90.00
_cell.angle_beta   90.00
_cell.angle_gamma   90.00
#
_symmetry.space_group_name_H-M   'P 1'
#
loop_
_entity.id
_entity.type
_entity.pdbx_description
1 polymer ?
#
loop_
_entity_poly.entity_id
_entity_poly.type
_entity_poly.pdbx_seq_one_letter_code
_entity_poly.pdbx_strand_id
1 'polypeptide(L)'
;MDKIQKIPDSEVIYLTSDLHFFHDNIIEHCERPCTKEDHIDWILNKINSVVKPEDIVYHLGDFAYGSNAKFSSLQEVFSQLNGTWRFIIGNHDKEKQLEALCQGTPHEVLGEYHSFYYKKRKIVMLHYPMETWDGKGRGRNSIHFHGHIHNKKITEIENRHNVCLDNEHKVYLLDDFL
;
A
#
# COMPACT_ATOMS: atom_id res chain seq x y z
N MET A 1 -25.83 -1.26 -8.63
CA MET A 1 -24.42 -1.39 -9.08
C MET A 1 -23.77 -0.06 -8.87
N ASP A 2 -22.94 0.05 -7.86
CA ASP A 2 -22.18 1.27 -7.63
C ASP A 2 -21.24 1.48 -8.81
N LYS A 3 -21.24 2.72 -9.34
CA LYS A 3 -20.33 3.04 -10.45
C LYS A 3 -18.91 2.98 -9.92
N ILE A 4 -18.07 2.12 -10.53
CA ILE A 4 -16.64 2.07 -10.19
C ILE A 4 -16.07 3.48 -10.31
N GLN A 5 -15.41 3.94 -9.27
CA GLN A 5 -14.80 5.27 -9.18
C GLN A 5 -13.83 5.48 -10.35
N LYS A 6 -13.83 6.67 -10.92
CA LYS A 6 -12.80 7.10 -11.87
C LYS A 6 -11.97 8.20 -11.20
N ILE A 7 -10.65 7.98 -11.15
CA ILE A 7 -9.71 8.98 -10.65
C ILE A 7 -9.24 9.85 -11.80
N PRO A 8 -9.12 11.19 -11.61
CA PRO A 8 -8.59 12.08 -12.62
C PRO A 8 -7.20 11.67 -13.10
N ASP A 9 -6.96 11.76 -14.41
CA ASP A 9 -5.69 11.37 -15.04
C ASP A 9 -4.52 12.30 -14.64
N SER A 10 -4.80 13.43 -13.97
CA SER A 10 -3.83 14.40 -13.46
C SER A 10 -3.28 14.05 -12.07
N GLU A 11 -3.93 13.14 -11.34
CA GLU A 11 -3.48 12.74 -10.01
C GLU A 11 -2.17 11.93 -10.08
N VAL A 12 -1.26 12.21 -9.16
CA VAL A 12 -0.05 11.40 -8.96
C VAL A 12 -0.35 10.36 -7.89
N ILE A 13 -0.21 9.08 -8.24
CA ILE A 13 -0.60 7.97 -7.38
C ILE A 13 0.60 7.08 -7.11
N TYR A 14 0.91 6.89 -5.84
CA TYR A 14 1.91 5.94 -5.37
C TYR A 14 1.26 4.71 -4.76
N LEU A 15 1.96 3.58 -4.85
CA LEU A 15 1.57 2.29 -4.30
C LEU A 15 2.67 1.79 -3.37
N THR A 16 2.29 1.26 -2.22
CA THR A 16 3.17 0.55 -1.30
C THR A 16 2.37 -0.44 -0.47
N SER A 17 3.04 -1.35 0.21
CA SER A 17 2.45 -2.33 1.10
C SER A 17 3.47 -2.84 2.11
N ASP A 18 2.99 -3.47 3.17
CA ASP A 18 3.81 -4.21 4.13
C ASP A 18 4.87 -3.32 4.82
N LEU A 19 4.47 -2.12 5.24
CA LEU A 19 5.37 -1.22 5.96
C LEU A 19 5.75 -1.81 7.33
N HIS A 20 4.82 -2.49 7.99
CA HIS A 20 5.04 -3.17 9.27
C HIS A 20 5.68 -2.28 10.33
N PHE A 21 5.17 -1.06 10.49
CA PHE A 21 5.61 -0.21 11.61
C PHE A 21 5.52 -0.97 12.94
N PHE A 22 6.52 -0.82 13.79
CA PHE A 22 6.64 -1.47 15.11
C PHE A 22 6.80 -3.02 15.07
N HIS A 23 7.29 -3.57 13.96
CA HIS A 23 7.59 -4.99 13.80
C HIS A 23 9.09 -5.21 13.63
N ASP A 24 9.84 -5.30 14.73
CA ASP A 24 11.31 -5.43 14.69
C ASP A 24 11.78 -6.66 13.91
N ASN A 25 11.09 -7.79 14.04
CA ASN A 25 11.51 -9.02 13.37
C ASN A 25 11.42 -8.98 11.84
N ILE A 26 10.65 -8.03 11.27
CA ILE A 26 10.54 -7.89 9.81
C ILE A 26 11.88 -7.49 9.19
N ILE A 27 12.74 -6.81 9.95
CA ILE A 27 14.06 -6.35 9.49
C ILE A 27 14.90 -7.54 9.08
N GLU A 28 14.97 -8.56 9.92
CA GLU A 28 15.71 -9.79 9.63
C GLU A 28 14.98 -10.66 8.59
N HIS A 29 13.65 -10.78 8.69
CA HIS A 29 12.86 -11.61 7.77
C HIS A 29 12.90 -11.13 6.31
N CYS A 30 13.00 -9.82 6.11
CA CYS A 30 12.98 -9.21 4.79
C CYS A 30 14.31 -8.57 4.40
N GLU A 31 15.36 -8.77 5.21
CA GLU A 31 16.70 -8.23 4.98
C GLU A 31 16.69 -6.70 4.75
N ARG A 32 15.89 -5.98 5.57
CA ARG A 32 15.81 -4.52 5.49
C ARG A 32 17.17 -3.89 5.85
N PRO A 33 17.68 -2.94 5.05
CA PRO A 33 19.00 -2.33 5.29
C PRO A 33 18.94 -1.23 6.35
N CYS A 34 18.46 -1.56 7.55
CA CYS A 34 18.34 -0.66 8.69
C CYS A 34 18.47 -1.43 10.02
N THR A 35 18.73 -0.71 11.10
CA THR A 35 18.66 -1.25 12.47
C THR A 35 17.23 -1.13 13.03
N LYS A 36 16.99 -1.70 14.21
CA LYS A 36 15.67 -1.56 14.89
C LYS A 36 15.40 -0.11 15.29
N GLU A 37 16.42 0.58 15.72
CA GLU A 37 16.38 1.98 16.12
C GLU A 37 16.06 2.90 14.94
N ASP A 38 16.56 2.57 13.75
CA ASP A 38 16.41 3.36 12.53
C ASP A 38 15.21 2.94 11.67
N HIS A 39 14.51 1.87 12.03
CA HIS A 39 13.49 1.25 11.17
C HIS A 39 12.36 2.20 10.77
N ILE A 40 11.84 2.95 11.73
CA ILE A 40 10.77 3.94 11.47
C ILE A 40 11.27 5.03 10.53
N ASP A 41 12.45 5.60 10.82
CA ASP A 41 13.05 6.66 10.01
C ASP A 41 13.39 6.17 8.61
N TRP A 42 13.84 4.93 8.47
CA TRP A 42 14.10 4.30 7.17
C TRP A 42 12.83 4.24 6.31
N ILE A 43 11.69 3.80 6.89
CA ILE A 43 10.41 3.76 6.18
C ILE A 43 9.96 5.18 5.81
N LEU A 44 9.96 6.12 6.77
CA LEU A 44 9.57 7.51 6.54
C LEU A 44 10.40 8.15 5.42
N ASN A 45 11.72 7.94 5.42
CA ASN A 45 12.61 8.44 4.38
C ASN A 45 12.32 7.83 3.01
N LYS A 46 12.02 6.51 2.93
CA LYS A 46 11.65 5.86 1.67
C LYS A 46 10.40 6.48 1.05
N ILE A 47 9.40 6.78 1.86
CA ILE A 47 8.14 7.36 1.42
C ILE A 47 8.31 8.85 1.10
N ASN A 48 8.77 9.63 2.05
CA ASN A 48 8.79 11.09 1.95
C ASN A 48 9.84 11.62 0.94
N SER A 49 10.81 10.79 0.54
CA SER A 49 11.77 11.16 -0.52
C SER A 49 11.12 11.23 -1.92
N VAL A 50 9.97 10.58 -2.13
CA VAL A 50 9.29 10.51 -3.44
C VAL A 50 7.86 11.04 -3.39
N VAL A 51 7.14 10.83 -2.31
CA VAL A 51 5.74 11.26 -2.13
C VAL A 51 5.71 12.71 -1.65
N LYS A 52 4.91 13.55 -2.32
CA LYS A 52 4.65 14.93 -1.92
C LYS A 52 3.35 15.04 -1.12
N PRO A 53 3.12 16.14 -0.38
CA PRO A 53 1.89 16.33 0.39
C PRO A 53 0.60 16.25 -0.42
N GLU A 54 0.62 16.65 -1.70
CA GLU A 54 -0.52 16.64 -2.62
C GLU A 54 -0.79 15.29 -3.29
N ASP A 55 0.14 14.34 -3.22
CA ASP A 55 0.03 13.04 -3.90
C ASP A 55 -0.93 12.09 -3.18
N ILE A 56 -1.42 11.08 -3.89
CA ILE A 56 -2.25 10.01 -3.35
C ILE A 56 -1.38 8.76 -3.13
N VAL A 57 -1.49 8.15 -1.96
CA VAL A 57 -0.82 6.88 -1.64
C VAL A 57 -1.85 5.80 -1.36
N TYR A 58 -1.86 4.73 -2.16
CA TYR A 58 -2.57 3.51 -1.81
C TYR A 58 -1.63 2.57 -1.08
N HIS A 59 -2.00 2.25 0.14
CA HIS A 59 -1.32 1.27 0.97
C HIS A 59 -2.09 -0.06 0.94
N LEU A 60 -1.45 -1.12 0.46
CA LEU A 60 -2.12 -2.40 0.18
C LEU A 60 -1.99 -3.41 1.34
N GLY A 61 -2.15 -2.93 2.57
CA GLY A 61 -2.22 -3.75 3.76
C GLY A 61 -0.91 -3.92 4.53
N ASP A 62 -1.06 -4.33 5.79
CA ASP A 62 0.02 -4.53 6.75
C ASP A 62 0.82 -3.23 7.03
N PHE A 63 0.06 -2.17 7.38
CA PHE A 63 0.63 -0.87 7.72
C PHE A 63 1.45 -0.92 9.01
N ALA A 64 0.90 -1.57 10.06
CA ALA A 64 1.58 -1.70 11.33
C ALA A 64 1.36 -3.08 11.96
N TYR A 65 2.32 -3.54 12.76
CA TYR A 65 2.15 -4.79 13.50
C TYR A 65 1.29 -4.58 14.74
N GLY A 66 0.02 -4.93 14.62
CA GLY A 66 -1.08 -4.52 15.48
C GLY A 66 -0.96 -4.81 16.97
N SER A 67 -0.17 -5.82 17.41
CA SER A 67 0.00 -6.12 18.84
C SER A 67 0.98 -5.17 19.54
N ASN A 68 1.94 -4.61 18.81
CA ASN A 68 3.03 -3.81 19.36
C ASN A 68 2.79 -2.30 19.20
N ALA A 69 1.97 -1.89 18.24
CA ALA A 69 1.69 -0.49 17.97
C ALA A 69 0.71 0.09 19.00
N LYS A 70 1.20 0.95 19.88
CA LYS A 70 0.32 1.86 20.63
C LYS A 70 -0.29 2.86 19.66
N PHE A 71 -1.59 3.17 19.81
CA PHE A 71 -2.29 4.09 18.91
C PHE A 71 -1.61 5.49 18.85
N SER A 72 -1.17 6.02 20.00
CA SER A 72 -0.46 7.31 20.04
C SER A 72 0.85 7.32 19.26
N SER A 73 1.63 6.24 19.33
CA SER A 73 2.88 6.09 18.56
C SER A 73 2.60 5.96 17.06
N LEU A 74 1.51 5.26 16.70
CA LEU A 74 1.08 5.13 15.33
C LEU A 74 0.60 6.47 14.74
N GLN A 75 -0.14 7.28 15.55
CA GLN A 75 -0.53 8.64 15.16
C GLN A 75 0.68 9.54 14.95
N GLU A 76 1.68 9.47 15.82
CA GLU A 76 2.92 10.24 15.70
C GLU A 76 3.67 9.93 14.42
N VAL A 77 3.85 8.65 14.10
CA VAL A 77 4.50 8.21 12.85
C VAL A 77 3.66 8.62 11.64
N PHE A 78 2.35 8.37 11.67
CA PHE A 78 1.46 8.68 10.56
C PHE A 78 1.43 10.18 10.23
N SER A 79 1.50 11.04 11.24
CA SER A 79 1.53 12.50 11.05
C SER A 79 2.78 13.02 10.31
N GLN A 80 3.82 12.20 10.19
CA GLN A 80 5.07 12.54 9.50
C GLN A 80 5.08 12.08 8.02
N LEU A 81 4.07 11.31 7.59
CA LEU A 81 3.96 10.81 6.23
C LEU A 81 3.36 11.85 5.30
N ASN A 82 3.98 12.08 4.15
CA ASN A 82 3.43 12.88 3.08
C ASN A 82 2.31 12.16 2.33
N GLY A 83 1.42 12.93 1.69
CA GLY A 83 0.39 12.44 0.81
C GLY A 83 -0.97 12.19 1.47
N THR A 84 -1.96 11.93 0.65
CA THR A 84 -3.30 11.48 1.07
C THR A 84 -3.37 9.96 1.00
N TRP A 85 -3.55 9.31 2.15
CA TRP A 85 -3.47 7.86 2.28
C TRP A 85 -4.83 7.18 2.13
N ARG A 86 -4.84 6.09 1.36
CA ARG A 86 -5.98 5.20 1.15
C ARG A 86 -5.55 3.77 1.48
N PHE A 87 -6.19 3.18 2.47
CA PHE A 87 -5.77 1.89 3.04
C PHE A 87 -6.63 0.74 2.52
N ILE A 88 -5.98 -0.28 1.98
CA ILE A 88 -6.49 -1.63 1.87
C ILE A 88 -6.07 -2.37 3.15
N ILE A 89 -6.94 -3.21 3.69
CA ILE A 89 -6.68 -3.95 4.94
C ILE A 89 -5.87 -5.20 4.63
N GLY A 90 -4.76 -5.38 5.37
CA GLY A 90 -3.96 -6.60 5.38
C GLY A 90 -4.27 -7.49 6.60
N ASN A 91 -3.60 -8.63 6.68
CA ASN A 91 -3.87 -9.61 7.76
C ASN A 91 -3.32 -9.20 9.13
N HIS A 92 -2.38 -8.29 9.19
CA HIS A 92 -1.84 -7.75 10.45
C HIS A 92 -2.49 -6.43 10.87
N ASP A 93 -3.28 -5.82 10.01
CA ASP A 93 -3.95 -4.56 10.31
C ASP A 93 -5.10 -4.73 11.30
N LYS A 94 -5.29 -3.71 12.13
CA LYS A 94 -6.50 -3.53 12.94
C LYS A 94 -7.35 -2.44 12.28
N GLU A 95 -8.38 -2.84 11.55
CA GLU A 95 -9.27 -1.95 10.80
C GLU A 95 -9.73 -0.74 11.62
N LYS A 96 -10.27 -0.96 12.82
CA LYS A 96 -10.72 0.11 13.73
C LYS A 96 -9.60 1.10 14.10
N GLN A 97 -8.36 0.65 14.13
CA GLN A 97 -7.21 1.51 14.42
C GLN A 97 -6.88 2.39 13.22
N LEU A 98 -6.94 1.84 11.99
CA LEU A 98 -6.77 2.62 10.76
C LEU A 98 -7.93 3.60 10.54
N GLU A 99 -9.18 3.17 10.79
CA GLU A 99 -10.35 4.06 10.75
C GLU A 99 -10.18 5.25 11.71
N ALA A 100 -9.70 4.99 12.93
CA ALA A 100 -9.45 6.05 13.91
C ALA A 100 -8.31 7.01 13.49
N LEU A 101 -7.28 6.53 12.78
CA LEU A 101 -6.24 7.38 12.19
C LEU A 101 -6.80 8.30 11.10
N CYS A 102 -7.76 7.79 10.31
CA CYS A 102 -8.35 8.52 9.20
C CYS A 102 -9.44 9.51 9.63
N GLN A 103 -9.99 9.36 10.85
CA GLN A 103 -11.11 10.16 11.31
C GLN A 103 -10.81 11.67 11.31
N GLY A 104 -11.64 12.45 10.57
CA GLY A 104 -11.49 13.90 10.48
C GLY A 104 -10.33 14.37 9.60
N THR A 105 -9.75 13.48 8.81
CA THR A 105 -8.65 13.74 7.87
C THR A 105 -9.09 13.45 6.44
N PRO A 106 -8.30 13.77 5.41
CA PRO A 106 -8.57 13.37 4.01
C PRO A 106 -8.22 11.91 3.72
N HIS A 107 -7.66 11.18 4.69
CA HIS A 107 -7.29 9.77 4.54
C HIS A 107 -8.50 8.85 4.63
N GLU A 108 -8.42 7.64 4.04
CA GLU A 108 -9.58 6.76 3.89
C GLU A 108 -9.20 5.28 4.04
N VAL A 109 -10.05 4.49 4.70
CA VAL A 109 -9.97 3.02 4.73
C VAL A 109 -10.97 2.47 3.72
N LEU A 110 -10.50 1.71 2.74
CA LEU A 110 -11.28 1.21 1.61
C LEU A 110 -11.77 -0.24 1.79
N GLY A 111 -11.40 -0.88 2.91
CA GLY A 111 -11.67 -2.31 3.16
C GLY A 111 -10.60 -3.22 2.56
N GLU A 112 -10.93 -4.51 2.39
CA GLU A 112 -9.96 -5.52 1.94
C GLU A 112 -9.72 -5.50 0.42
N TYR A 113 -10.73 -5.11 -0.35
CA TYR A 113 -10.70 -5.07 -1.81
C TYR A 113 -11.14 -3.71 -2.32
N HIS A 114 -10.37 -3.16 -3.28
CA HIS A 114 -10.76 -1.92 -3.95
C HIS A 114 -10.46 -1.98 -5.45
N SER A 115 -11.27 -1.29 -6.26
CA SER A 115 -10.98 -1.12 -7.67
C SER A 115 -11.50 0.21 -8.20
N PHE A 116 -10.73 0.80 -9.12
CA PHE A 116 -11.08 2.05 -9.78
C PHE A 116 -10.55 2.08 -11.22
N TYR A 117 -10.97 3.07 -11.99
CA TYR A 117 -10.40 3.34 -13.30
C TYR A 117 -9.45 4.53 -13.25
N TYR A 118 -8.26 4.35 -13.82
CA TYR A 118 -7.25 5.37 -14.00
C TYR A 118 -6.59 5.21 -15.36
N LYS A 119 -6.48 6.31 -16.14
CA LYS A 119 -5.92 6.32 -17.52
C LYS A 119 -6.44 5.16 -18.39
N LYS A 120 -7.77 4.95 -18.37
CA LYS A 120 -8.49 3.89 -19.10
C LYS A 120 -8.14 2.44 -18.68
N ARG A 121 -7.35 2.25 -17.65
CA ARG A 121 -7.07 0.94 -17.07
C ARG A 121 -7.91 0.71 -15.82
N LYS A 122 -8.36 -0.52 -15.62
CA LYS A 122 -8.95 -0.93 -14.36
C LYS A 122 -7.84 -1.35 -13.41
N ILE A 123 -7.74 -0.66 -12.29
CA ILE A 123 -6.81 -0.97 -11.22
C ILE A 123 -7.56 -1.80 -10.18
N VAL A 124 -6.99 -2.93 -9.78
CA VAL A 124 -7.57 -3.86 -8.81
C VAL A 124 -6.57 -4.08 -7.69
N MET A 125 -6.99 -3.86 -6.47
CA MET A 125 -6.15 -3.91 -5.27
C MET A 125 -6.72 -4.88 -4.25
N LEU A 126 -5.88 -5.75 -3.74
CA LEU A 126 -6.11 -6.65 -2.62
C LEU A 126 -4.76 -6.92 -1.96
N HIS A 127 -4.73 -7.09 -0.65
CA HIS A 127 -3.47 -7.40 0.03
C HIS A 127 -2.81 -8.69 -0.48
N TYR A 128 -3.60 -9.72 -0.77
CA TYR A 128 -3.11 -11.01 -1.27
C TYR A 128 -2.97 -11.08 -2.79
N PRO A 129 -1.98 -11.82 -3.34
CA PRO A 129 -1.85 -12.05 -4.77
C PRO A 129 -2.98 -12.96 -5.30
N MET A 130 -3.77 -12.45 -6.25
CA MET A 130 -4.82 -13.23 -6.91
C MET A 130 -4.31 -13.94 -8.16
N GLU A 131 -4.80 -15.12 -8.46
CA GLU A 131 -4.58 -15.81 -9.74
C GLU A 131 -5.48 -15.26 -10.85
N THR A 132 -6.67 -14.78 -10.46
CA THR A 132 -7.64 -14.17 -11.38
C THR A 132 -8.37 -13.01 -10.68
N TRP A 133 -8.72 -11.97 -11.43
CA TRP A 133 -9.43 -10.80 -10.93
C TRP A 133 -10.35 -10.22 -12.00
N ASP A 134 -11.21 -9.30 -11.62
CA ASP A 134 -12.16 -8.69 -12.54
C ASP A 134 -11.44 -7.88 -13.63
N GLY A 135 -11.72 -8.26 -14.87
CA GLY A 135 -11.10 -7.67 -16.06
C GLY A 135 -9.79 -8.31 -16.51
N LYS A 136 -9.28 -9.35 -15.84
CA LYS A 136 -8.16 -10.15 -16.35
C LYS A 136 -8.54 -10.87 -17.63
N GLY A 137 -7.73 -10.75 -18.67
CA GLY A 137 -7.92 -11.41 -19.96
C GLY A 137 -8.93 -10.71 -20.88
N ARG A 138 -9.15 -11.27 -22.11
CA ARG A 138 -10.12 -10.82 -23.13
C ARG A 138 -9.99 -9.35 -23.54
N GLY A 139 -8.77 -8.80 -23.60
CA GLY A 139 -8.54 -7.41 -23.98
C GLY A 139 -9.02 -6.38 -22.98
N ARG A 140 -9.47 -6.81 -21.79
CA ARG A 140 -9.76 -5.90 -20.67
C ARG A 140 -8.44 -5.52 -20.02
N ASN A 141 -8.17 -4.24 -20.05
CA ASN A 141 -6.90 -3.66 -19.62
C ASN A 141 -6.93 -3.45 -18.10
N SER A 142 -6.88 -4.55 -17.31
CA SER A 142 -6.87 -4.48 -15.84
C SER A 142 -5.54 -4.96 -15.28
N ILE A 143 -5.12 -4.29 -14.21
CA ILE A 143 -3.87 -4.56 -13.49
C ILE A 143 -4.24 -4.87 -12.03
N HIS A 144 -3.63 -5.91 -11.48
CA HIS A 144 -3.75 -6.27 -10.07
C HIS A 144 -2.47 -5.93 -9.32
N PHE A 145 -2.62 -5.17 -8.25
CA PHE A 145 -1.57 -4.86 -7.29
C PHE A 145 -1.83 -5.54 -5.96
N HIS A 146 -0.77 -6.05 -5.33
CA HIS A 146 -0.86 -6.75 -4.06
C HIS A 146 0.38 -6.53 -3.18
N GLY A 147 0.27 -6.91 -1.93
CA GLY A 147 1.30 -7.01 -0.92
C GLY A 147 1.58 -8.45 -0.49
N HIS A 148 1.73 -8.65 0.81
CA HIS A 148 1.75 -9.90 1.56
C HIS A 148 2.98 -10.79 1.39
N ILE A 149 3.53 -10.90 0.21
CA ILE A 149 4.61 -11.85 -0.08
C ILE A 149 6.01 -11.31 0.16
N HIS A 150 6.10 -10.01 0.52
CA HIS A 150 7.37 -9.30 0.74
C HIS A 150 8.31 -9.45 -0.47
N ASN A 151 9.54 -9.91 -0.24
CA ASN A 151 10.55 -10.19 -1.27
C ASN A 151 10.49 -11.62 -1.85
N LYS A 152 9.46 -12.43 -1.47
CA LYS A 152 9.33 -13.80 -1.98
C LYS A 152 8.86 -13.80 -3.42
N LYS A 153 9.39 -14.76 -4.20
CA LYS A 153 8.96 -14.99 -5.57
C LYS A 153 7.79 -15.96 -5.62
N ILE A 154 6.80 -15.65 -6.41
CA ILE A 154 5.66 -16.53 -6.73
C ILE A 154 5.55 -16.66 -8.24
N THR A 155 4.68 -17.57 -8.71
CA THR A 155 4.40 -17.70 -10.16
C THR A 155 4.06 -16.36 -10.78
N GLU A 156 4.77 -15.97 -11.82
CA GLU A 156 4.50 -14.73 -12.54
C GLU A 156 3.17 -14.83 -13.30
N ILE A 157 2.36 -13.81 -13.15
CA ILE A 157 1.10 -13.64 -13.88
C ILE A 157 1.11 -12.25 -14.51
N GLU A 158 0.87 -12.20 -15.82
CA GLU A 158 0.82 -10.93 -16.55
C GLU A 158 -0.15 -9.93 -15.91
N ASN A 159 0.27 -8.67 -15.78
CA ASN A 159 -0.46 -7.58 -15.12
C ASN A 159 -0.78 -7.83 -13.62
N ARG A 160 -0.01 -8.66 -12.92
CA ARG A 160 -0.01 -8.79 -11.48
C ARG A 160 1.32 -8.31 -10.91
N HIS A 161 1.27 -7.36 -9.99
CA HIS A 161 2.47 -6.70 -9.47
C HIS A 161 2.49 -6.69 -7.94
N ASN A 162 3.64 -7.08 -7.39
CA ASN A 162 3.95 -6.98 -5.97
C ASN A 162 4.47 -5.57 -5.68
N VAL A 163 3.81 -4.84 -4.79
CA VAL A 163 4.19 -3.49 -4.34
C VAL A 163 4.61 -3.43 -2.88
N CYS A 164 4.98 -4.58 -2.29
CA CYS A 164 5.62 -4.58 -0.97
C CYS A 164 6.85 -3.69 -0.96
N LEU A 165 7.02 -2.93 0.11
CA LEU A 165 8.23 -2.13 0.32
C LEU A 165 9.50 -2.99 0.22
N ASP A 166 9.43 -4.24 0.70
CA ASP A 166 10.56 -5.18 0.74
C ASP A 166 10.93 -5.77 -0.63
N ASN A 167 10.07 -5.67 -1.64
CA ASN A 167 10.34 -6.26 -2.95
C ASN A 167 11.55 -5.60 -3.65
N GLU A 168 11.64 -4.26 -3.62
CA GLU A 168 12.77 -3.49 -4.17
C GLU A 168 13.20 -2.34 -3.25
N HIS A 169 12.78 -2.34 -2.01
CA HIS A 169 13.00 -1.28 -1.01
C HIS A 169 12.60 0.12 -1.52
N LYS A 170 11.47 0.20 -2.25
CA LYS A 170 10.95 1.44 -2.84
C LYS A 170 9.44 1.56 -2.74
N VAL A 171 8.95 2.76 -2.96
CA VAL A 171 7.54 3.09 -3.21
C VAL A 171 7.35 3.18 -4.73
N TYR A 172 6.24 2.66 -5.25
CA TYR A 172 6.00 2.49 -6.68
C TYR A 172 5.10 3.59 -7.21
N LEU A 173 5.48 4.23 -8.31
CA LEU A 173 4.60 5.15 -9.04
C LEU A 173 3.64 4.32 -9.92
N LEU A 174 2.32 4.55 -9.78
CA LEU A 174 1.32 3.80 -10.57
C LEU A 174 1.53 3.96 -12.08
N ASP A 175 1.97 5.12 -12.52
CA ASP A 175 2.20 5.41 -13.94
C ASP A 175 3.28 4.50 -14.59
N ASP A 176 4.21 3.98 -13.81
CA ASP A 176 5.27 3.07 -14.32
C ASP A 176 4.71 1.72 -14.82
N PHE A 177 3.43 1.41 -14.52
CA PHE A 177 2.77 0.16 -14.89
C PHE A 177 1.70 0.31 -15.99
N LEU A 178 1.52 1.50 -16.57
CA LEU A 178 0.40 1.79 -17.49
C LEU A 178 0.74 1.71 -18.98
#